data_90fc65d54d48aec4cf1cb66612c48831
#
_entry.id   90fc65d54d48aec4cf1cb66612c48831
#
_cell.length_a   1.000
_cell.length_b   1.000
_cell.length_c   1.000
_cell.angle_alpha   90.00
_cell.angle_beta   90.00
_cell.angle_gamma   90.00
#
_symmetry.space_group_name_H-M   'P 1'
#
loop_
_entity.id
_entity.type
_entity.pdbx_description
1 polymer ?
#
loop_
_entity_poly.entity_id
_entity_poly.type
_entity_poly.pdbx_seq_one_letter_code
_entity_poly.pdbx_strand_id
1 'polypeptide(L)'
;LVDSHVHINEPGRTEWEGFNTATQAAAAGGITALVDMPLNCIPVTTTKAAFAEKLAAVDDKLWVDRGFWGGVIPQNIADLDDLLNAGVLGVKSFLIDSGIAEFPNVAAKDIRAAMPILAKHDVPYLIHAELDCGGFNHAVINEKYNSFLASRPKKWENDAIALMVEMARESKAKGDDC
;
A
#
# COMPACT_ATOMS: atom_id res chain seq x y z
N LEU A 1 -7.62 10.51 -17.60
CA LEU A 1 -7.97 10.01 -16.26
C LEU A 1 -6.72 9.52 -15.54
N VAL A 2 -6.72 9.61 -14.21
CA VAL A 2 -5.66 9.08 -13.34
C VAL A 2 -6.21 7.86 -12.59
N ASP A 3 -5.49 6.73 -12.60
CA ASP A 3 -5.74 5.59 -11.72
C ASP A 3 -4.65 5.54 -10.67
N SER A 4 -5.01 5.87 -9.45
CA SER A 4 -4.06 5.97 -8.33
C SER A 4 -3.89 4.65 -7.54
N HIS A 5 -4.49 3.54 -7.99
CA HIS A 5 -4.44 2.27 -7.27
C HIS A 5 -4.36 1.08 -8.22
N VAL A 6 -3.18 0.83 -8.77
CA VAL A 6 -2.93 -0.33 -9.63
C VAL A 6 -1.86 -1.23 -9.03
N HIS A 7 -1.89 -2.50 -9.40
CA HIS A 7 -0.87 -3.47 -9.02
C HIS A 7 -0.16 -3.97 -10.27
N ILE A 8 1.07 -3.48 -10.51
CA ILE A 8 1.96 -3.96 -11.55
C ILE A 8 3.06 -4.76 -10.87
N ASN A 9 3.12 -6.04 -11.20
CA ASN A 9 3.86 -7.02 -10.40
C ASN A 9 5.34 -7.14 -10.81
N GLU A 10 5.82 -6.21 -11.60
CA GLU A 10 7.21 -6.10 -12.04
C GLU A 10 7.99 -5.13 -11.13
N PRO A 11 9.24 -5.48 -10.75
CA PRO A 11 9.96 -6.72 -11.04
C PRO A 11 9.48 -7.94 -10.24
N GLY A 12 9.99 -9.12 -10.61
CA GLY A 12 9.90 -10.34 -9.80
C GLY A 12 8.68 -11.22 -10.01
N ARG A 13 7.54 -10.66 -10.45
CA ARG A 13 6.30 -11.39 -10.79
C ARG A 13 5.69 -10.84 -12.09
N THR A 14 6.53 -10.51 -13.05
CA THR A 14 6.13 -9.92 -14.34
C THR A 14 5.16 -10.80 -15.13
N GLU A 15 5.16 -12.11 -14.90
CA GLU A 15 4.21 -13.06 -15.49
C GLU A 15 2.77 -12.87 -15.00
N TRP A 16 2.55 -12.21 -13.86
CA TRP A 16 1.19 -11.84 -13.41
C TRP A 16 0.69 -10.62 -14.16
N GLU A 17 1.49 -9.56 -14.21
CA GLU A 17 1.28 -8.34 -14.98
C GLU A 17 2.57 -7.52 -14.99
N GLY A 18 3.01 -7.08 -16.16
CA GLY A 18 4.19 -6.24 -16.34
C GLY A 18 3.85 -4.82 -16.77
N PHE A 19 4.81 -3.90 -16.71
CA PHE A 19 4.61 -2.48 -17.04
C PHE A 19 4.15 -2.28 -18.49
N ASN A 20 4.71 -3.03 -19.44
CA ASN A 20 4.35 -2.88 -20.85
C ASN A 20 2.87 -3.19 -21.10
N THR A 21 2.37 -4.31 -20.61
CA THR A 21 0.97 -4.72 -20.82
C THR A 21 0.00 -3.88 -20.02
N ALA A 22 0.30 -3.62 -18.74
CA ALA A 22 -0.55 -2.79 -17.88
C ALA A 22 -0.72 -1.37 -18.41
N THR A 23 0.37 -0.73 -18.87
CA THR A 23 0.30 0.65 -19.36
C THR A 23 -0.33 0.75 -20.75
N GLN A 24 -0.21 -0.29 -21.61
CA GLN A 24 -1.01 -0.39 -22.84
C GLN A 24 -2.51 -0.49 -22.55
N ALA A 25 -2.88 -1.36 -21.59
CA ALA A 25 -4.28 -1.51 -21.19
C ALA A 25 -4.83 -0.19 -20.60
N ALA A 26 -4.04 0.52 -19.78
CA ALA A 26 -4.38 1.83 -19.26
C ALA A 26 -4.65 2.84 -20.39
N ALA A 27 -3.73 2.95 -21.36
CA ALA A 27 -3.88 3.83 -22.52
C ALA A 27 -5.13 3.50 -23.33
N ALA A 28 -5.38 2.21 -23.60
CA ALA A 28 -6.58 1.75 -24.31
C ALA A 28 -7.88 2.06 -23.54
N GLY A 29 -7.83 2.04 -22.21
CA GLY A 29 -8.95 2.39 -21.33
C GLY A 29 -9.13 3.89 -21.09
N GLY A 30 -8.28 4.75 -21.68
CA GLY A 30 -8.35 6.22 -21.50
C GLY A 30 -7.71 6.72 -20.18
N ILE A 31 -6.92 5.90 -19.53
CA ILE A 31 -6.08 6.28 -18.39
C ILE A 31 -4.79 6.89 -18.94
N THR A 32 -4.43 8.08 -18.46
CA THR A 32 -3.25 8.81 -18.92
C THR A 32 -2.11 8.81 -17.88
N ALA A 33 -2.43 8.53 -16.64
CA ALA A 33 -1.45 8.36 -15.58
C ALA A 33 -1.94 7.29 -14.60
N LEU A 34 -1.02 6.51 -14.06
CA LEU A 34 -1.31 5.52 -13.03
C LEU A 34 -0.29 5.55 -11.90
N VAL A 35 -0.70 5.11 -10.71
CA VAL A 35 0.20 5.01 -9.56
C VAL A 35 0.20 3.57 -9.05
N ASP A 36 1.37 2.94 -9.14
CA ASP A 36 1.56 1.54 -8.80
C ASP A 36 1.77 1.34 -7.30
N MET A 37 1.09 0.32 -6.76
CA MET A 37 1.17 -0.08 -5.36
C MET A 37 2.51 -0.75 -5.02
N PRO A 38 2.97 -0.68 -3.74
CA PRO A 38 4.32 -1.11 -3.36
C PRO A 38 4.49 -2.62 -3.21
N LEU A 39 3.43 -3.40 -3.38
CA LEU A 39 3.44 -4.84 -3.12
C LEU A 39 3.09 -5.63 -4.39
N ASN A 40 3.24 -6.95 -4.29
CA ASN A 40 3.22 -7.96 -5.35
C ASN A 40 4.47 -8.01 -6.23
N CYS A 41 5.19 -6.92 -6.46
CA CYS A 41 6.55 -6.98 -7.03
C CYS A 41 7.57 -7.58 -6.03
N ILE A 42 8.68 -8.06 -6.52
CA ILE A 42 9.82 -8.55 -5.72
C ILE A 42 11.10 -7.90 -6.23
N PRO A 43 11.79 -7.12 -5.36
CA PRO A 43 11.42 -6.78 -3.98
C PRO A 43 10.21 -5.85 -3.89
N VAL A 44 9.46 -5.91 -2.78
CA VAL A 44 8.40 -4.94 -2.48
C VAL A 44 9.00 -3.55 -2.27
N THR A 45 8.28 -2.48 -2.66
CA THR A 45 8.82 -1.11 -2.67
C THR A 45 8.80 -0.50 -1.24
N THR A 46 9.62 -1.03 -0.35
CA THR A 46 9.72 -0.62 1.05
C THR A 46 11.06 0.01 1.42
N THR A 47 12.01 0.05 0.50
CA THR A 47 13.32 0.69 0.66
C THR A 47 13.70 1.48 -0.57
N LYS A 48 14.61 2.44 -0.41
CA LYS A 48 15.21 3.17 -1.54
C LYS A 48 15.84 2.25 -2.57
N ALA A 49 16.50 1.17 -2.14
CA ALA A 49 17.13 0.18 -3.03
C ALA A 49 16.07 -0.56 -3.85
N ALA A 50 15.02 -1.08 -3.22
CA ALA A 50 13.90 -1.74 -3.90
C ALA A 50 13.19 -0.79 -4.89
N PHE A 51 13.05 0.49 -4.53
CA PHE A 51 12.48 1.48 -5.44
C PHE A 51 13.39 1.73 -6.65
N ALA A 52 14.71 1.78 -6.47
CA ALA A 52 15.64 1.89 -7.60
C ALA A 52 15.57 0.68 -8.56
N GLU A 53 15.41 -0.54 -8.03
CA GLU A 53 15.17 -1.74 -8.85
C GLU A 53 13.85 -1.65 -9.63
N LYS A 54 12.78 -1.15 -9.00
CA LYS A 54 11.50 -0.93 -9.68
C LYS A 54 11.63 0.12 -10.78
N LEU A 55 12.33 1.22 -10.55
CA LEU A 55 12.59 2.24 -11.57
C LEU A 55 13.38 1.68 -12.75
N ALA A 56 14.38 0.85 -12.51
CA ALA A 56 15.14 0.17 -13.57
C ALA A 56 14.27 -0.82 -14.38
N ALA A 57 13.30 -1.48 -13.73
CA ALA A 57 12.39 -2.40 -14.41
C ALA A 57 11.40 -1.70 -15.36
N VAL A 58 11.18 -0.40 -15.19
CA VAL A 58 10.22 0.42 -15.97
C VAL A 58 10.80 0.91 -17.30
N ASP A 59 12.12 0.91 -17.45
CA ASP A 59 12.81 1.54 -18.57
C ASP A 59 12.29 1.04 -19.92
N ASP A 60 11.97 1.97 -20.83
CA ASP A 60 11.45 1.74 -22.18
C ASP A 60 10.11 0.94 -22.27
N LYS A 61 9.35 0.80 -21.17
CA LYS A 61 8.13 -0.02 -21.14
C LYS A 61 6.82 0.76 -21.02
N LEU A 62 6.87 2.09 -20.89
CA LEU A 62 5.69 2.87 -20.51
C LEU A 62 4.96 3.45 -21.71
N TRP A 63 3.64 3.37 -21.68
CA TRP A 63 2.70 3.97 -22.63
C TRP A 63 1.91 5.15 -22.05
N VAL A 64 1.93 5.30 -20.72
CA VAL A 64 1.29 6.38 -19.98
C VAL A 64 2.20 6.84 -18.85
N ASP A 65 1.93 8.00 -18.26
CA ASP A 65 2.64 8.49 -17.09
C ASP A 65 2.44 7.55 -15.89
N ARG A 66 3.43 7.49 -15.03
CA ARG A 66 3.41 6.62 -13.86
C ARG A 66 3.93 7.32 -12.61
N GLY A 67 3.33 7.00 -11.46
CA GLY A 67 3.85 7.24 -10.12
C GLY A 67 3.98 5.93 -9.36
N PHE A 68 4.55 6.01 -8.16
CA PHE A 68 4.74 4.85 -7.29
C PHE A 68 4.41 5.20 -5.84
N TRP A 69 3.74 4.27 -5.18
CA TRP A 69 3.62 4.27 -3.73
C TRP A 69 4.77 3.50 -3.11
N GLY A 70 5.29 4.01 -1.98
CA GLY A 70 6.13 3.23 -1.08
C GLY A 70 5.29 2.41 -0.12
N GLY A 71 5.92 1.44 0.55
CA GLY A 71 5.26 0.62 1.57
C GLY A 71 5.74 0.95 2.97
N VAL A 72 4.82 0.88 3.95
CA VAL A 72 5.16 0.84 5.38
C VAL A 72 4.90 -0.55 5.91
N ILE A 73 5.93 -1.16 6.43
CA ILE A 73 5.92 -2.45 7.13
C ILE A 73 6.66 -2.30 8.46
N PRO A 74 6.48 -3.20 9.45
CA PRO A 74 7.13 -3.04 10.76
C PRO A 74 8.66 -2.91 10.71
N GLN A 75 9.30 -3.47 9.67
CA GLN A 75 10.75 -3.56 9.56
C GLN A 75 11.42 -2.34 8.91
N ASN A 76 10.66 -1.44 8.23
CA ASN A 76 11.26 -0.39 7.42
C ASN A 76 11.02 1.05 7.92
N ILE A 77 10.54 1.22 9.14
CA ILE A 77 10.25 2.57 9.68
C ILE A 77 11.51 3.48 9.61
N ALA A 78 12.68 2.93 9.86
CA ALA A 78 13.94 3.69 9.80
C ALA A 78 14.35 4.07 8.37
N ASP A 79 13.83 3.37 7.35
CA ASP A 79 14.17 3.58 5.95
C ASP A 79 13.19 4.53 5.23
N LEU A 80 12.09 4.93 5.90
CA LEU A 80 11.01 5.72 5.28
C LEU A 80 11.50 7.09 4.78
N ASP A 81 12.35 7.78 5.54
CA ASP A 81 12.87 9.10 5.13
C ASP A 81 13.66 9.00 3.81
N ASP A 82 14.49 7.97 3.67
CA ASP A 82 15.26 7.70 2.46
C ASP A 82 14.39 7.28 1.28
N LEU A 83 13.35 6.46 1.53
CA LEU A 83 12.39 6.03 0.51
C LEU A 83 11.58 7.22 -0.03
N LEU A 84 11.09 8.09 0.86
CA LEU A 84 10.34 9.29 0.50
C LEU A 84 11.21 10.29 -0.27
N ASN A 85 12.44 10.52 0.18
CA ASN A 85 13.42 11.34 -0.55
C ASN A 85 13.79 10.78 -1.93
N ALA A 86 13.61 9.48 -2.15
CA ALA A 86 13.84 8.87 -3.46
C ALA A 86 12.70 9.14 -4.46
N GLY A 87 11.53 9.65 -4.02
CA GLY A 87 10.49 10.20 -4.89
C GLY A 87 9.23 9.34 -5.01
N VAL A 88 8.94 8.46 -4.05
CA VAL A 88 7.60 7.86 -3.96
C VAL A 88 6.58 8.93 -3.57
N LEU A 89 5.33 8.80 -4.06
CA LEU A 89 4.28 9.83 -3.90
C LEU A 89 3.63 9.84 -2.51
N GLY A 90 3.92 8.84 -1.72
CA GLY A 90 3.39 8.59 -0.40
C GLY A 90 3.53 7.11 -0.09
N VAL A 91 2.83 6.63 0.93
CA VAL A 91 3.02 5.25 1.37
C VAL A 91 1.71 4.52 1.62
N LYS A 92 1.75 3.19 1.51
CA LYS A 92 0.65 2.25 1.75
C LYS A 92 1.04 1.26 2.85
N SER A 93 0.06 0.91 3.71
CA SER A 93 0.17 -0.24 4.60
C SER A 93 -1.15 -1.02 4.72
N PHE A 94 -1.09 -2.15 5.39
CA PHE A 94 -2.21 -3.01 5.73
C PHE A 94 -2.35 -3.12 7.25
N LEU A 95 -3.57 -3.14 7.77
CA LEU A 95 -3.87 -3.42 9.18
C LEU A 95 -4.21 -4.89 9.42
N ILE A 96 -4.38 -5.66 8.34
CA ILE A 96 -4.59 -7.10 8.33
C ILE A 96 -3.55 -7.76 7.42
N ASP A 97 -3.38 -9.06 7.51
CA ASP A 97 -2.49 -9.81 6.61
C ASP A 97 -2.76 -9.46 5.14
N SER A 98 -1.73 -9.02 4.44
CA SER A 98 -1.80 -8.63 3.02
C SER A 98 -1.93 -9.82 2.07
N GLY A 99 -1.70 -11.03 2.55
CA GLY A 99 -1.63 -12.26 1.77
C GLY A 99 -0.27 -12.56 1.15
N ILE A 100 0.74 -11.70 1.36
CA ILE A 100 2.12 -11.93 0.92
C ILE A 100 3.09 -11.71 2.09
N ALA A 101 4.03 -12.65 2.24
CA ALA A 101 4.96 -12.64 3.38
C ALA A 101 5.92 -11.43 3.37
N GLU A 102 6.23 -10.92 2.18
CA GLU A 102 7.15 -9.79 1.99
C GLU A 102 6.53 -8.44 2.41
N PHE A 103 5.21 -8.40 2.60
CA PHE A 103 4.49 -7.18 2.98
C PHE A 103 3.60 -7.40 4.20
N PRO A 104 4.18 -7.63 5.38
CA PRO A 104 3.42 -7.86 6.61
C PRO A 104 2.62 -6.63 7.03
N ASN A 105 1.52 -6.86 7.73
CA ASN A 105 0.68 -5.78 8.27
C ASN A 105 1.37 -5.03 9.41
N VAL A 106 0.96 -3.77 9.60
CA VAL A 106 1.41 -2.89 10.67
C VAL A 106 0.48 -2.92 11.86
N ALA A 107 1.00 -2.61 13.03
CA ALA A 107 0.25 -2.36 14.26
C ALA A 107 0.19 -0.85 14.56
N ALA A 108 -0.64 -0.45 15.50
CA ALA A 108 -0.78 0.94 15.94
C ALA A 108 0.56 1.61 16.33
N LYS A 109 1.50 0.86 16.90
CA LYS A 109 2.85 1.35 17.25
C LYS A 109 3.65 1.75 16.00
N ASP A 110 3.52 0.99 14.92
CA ASP A 110 4.25 1.22 13.67
C ASP A 110 3.68 2.45 12.95
N ILE A 111 2.34 2.61 12.98
CA ILE A 111 1.66 3.80 12.46
C ILE A 111 2.14 5.05 13.21
N ARG A 112 2.13 5.02 14.56
CA ARG A 112 2.62 6.13 15.38
C ARG A 112 4.06 6.51 15.11
N ALA A 113 4.89 5.54 14.74
CA ALA A 113 6.29 5.78 14.40
C ALA A 113 6.45 6.35 12.98
N ALA A 114 5.59 5.93 12.03
CA ALA A 114 5.64 6.41 10.65
C ALA A 114 5.08 7.83 10.48
N MET A 115 3.96 8.16 11.14
CA MET A 115 3.24 9.42 10.92
C MET A 115 4.09 10.69 11.01
N PRO A 116 4.98 10.88 12.02
CA PRO A 116 5.82 12.09 12.07
C PRO A 116 6.78 12.21 10.87
N ILE A 117 7.23 11.07 10.33
CA ILE A 117 8.10 11.06 9.14
C ILE A 117 7.29 11.48 7.93
N LEU A 118 6.07 10.96 7.77
CA LEU A 118 5.19 11.28 6.65
C LEU A 118 4.76 12.75 6.68
N ALA A 119 4.40 13.27 7.86
CA ALA A 119 4.07 14.69 8.06
C ALA A 119 5.21 15.61 7.62
N LYS A 120 6.46 15.29 8.01
CA LYS A 120 7.65 16.05 7.59
C LYS A 120 7.79 16.14 6.06
N HIS A 121 7.35 15.11 5.34
CA HIS A 121 7.41 15.05 3.88
C HIS A 121 6.14 15.54 3.18
N ASP A 122 5.09 15.87 3.93
CA ASP A 122 3.78 16.30 3.40
C ASP A 122 3.22 15.31 2.34
N VAL A 123 3.19 14.02 2.68
CA VAL A 123 2.77 12.94 1.78
C VAL A 123 1.61 12.15 2.36
N PRO A 124 0.70 11.62 1.50
CA PRO A 124 -0.43 10.82 1.96
C PRO A 124 0.00 9.46 2.50
N TYR A 125 -0.72 9.00 3.52
CA TYR A 125 -0.65 7.65 4.06
C TYR A 125 -1.92 6.86 3.72
N LEU A 126 -1.79 5.88 2.85
CA LEU A 126 -2.88 5.02 2.41
C LEU A 126 -2.95 3.76 3.28
N ILE A 127 -4.15 3.40 3.69
CA ILE A 127 -4.37 2.24 4.58
C ILE A 127 -5.35 1.26 3.93
N HIS A 128 -5.01 -0.03 3.94
CA HIS A 128 -6.01 -1.08 3.82
C HIS A 128 -6.67 -1.22 5.19
N ALA A 129 -7.82 -0.60 5.34
CA ALA A 129 -8.49 -0.39 6.62
C ALA A 129 -9.38 -1.59 6.98
N GLU A 130 -8.75 -2.68 7.38
CA GLU A 130 -9.39 -3.87 7.90
C GLU A 130 -8.56 -4.39 9.08
N LEU A 131 -9.16 -4.53 10.28
CA LEU A 131 -8.47 -4.88 11.51
C LEU A 131 -9.16 -6.07 12.18
N ASP A 132 -8.48 -7.22 12.18
CA ASP A 132 -8.96 -8.37 12.95
C ASP A 132 -8.69 -8.15 14.45
N CYS A 133 -9.74 -7.75 15.16
CA CYS A 133 -9.70 -7.58 16.61
C CYS A 133 -9.95 -8.88 17.38
N GLY A 134 -10.01 -10.03 16.71
CA GLY A 134 -10.37 -11.32 17.30
C GLY A 134 -11.86 -11.44 17.60
N GLY A 135 -12.26 -12.58 18.15
CA GLY A 135 -13.65 -12.83 18.58
C GLY A 135 -14.59 -13.29 17.46
N PHE A 136 -14.10 -13.44 16.24
CA PHE A 136 -14.84 -14.07 15.17
C PHE A 136 -14.35 -15.50 14.93
N ASN A 137 -15.29 -16.44 14.85
CA ASN A 137 -15.01 -17.74 14.27
C ASN A 137 -14.68 -17.50 12.79
N HIS A 138 -13.44 -17.76 12.37
CA HIS A 138 -13.09 -17.73 10.97
C HIS A 138 -13.98 -18.73 10.24
N ALA A 139 -15.08 -18.22 9.67
CA ALA A 139 -16.01 -19.05 8.93
C ALA A 139 -15.26 -19.69 7.76
N VAL A 140 -15.41 -20.99 7.57
CA VAL A 140 -14.81 -21.67 6.42
C VAL A 140 -15.41 -21.08 5.15
N ILE A 141 -14.58 -20.40 4.38
CA ILE A 141 -14.98 -19.85 3.08
C ILE A 141 -15.24 -21.02 2.13
N ASN A 142 -16.40 -21.00 1.50
CA ASN A 142 -16.81 -21.96 0.49
C ASN A 142 -17.36 -21.24 -0.75
N GLU A 143 -17.89 -21.94 -1.72
CA GLU A 143 -18.39 -21.39 -2.98
C GLU A 143 -19.57 -20.40 -2.84
N LYS A 144 -20.18 -20.30 -1.66
CA LYS A 144 -21.29 -19.37 -1.43
C LYS A 144 -20.76 -18.00 -1.02
N TYR A 145 -21.15 -16.95 -1.72
CA TYR A 145 -20.77 -15.57 -1.42
C TYR A 145 -21.01 -15.16 0.04
N ASN A 146 -22.10 -15.64 0.65
CA ASN A 146 -22.39 -15.38 2.06
C ASN A 146 -21.32 -15.93 3.01
N SER A 147 -20.58 -16.98 2.66
CA SER A 147 -19.48 -17.49 3.49
C SER A 147 -18.29 -16.53 3.48
N PHE A 148 -18.04 -15.91 2.33
CA PHE A 148 -17.03 -14.85 2.22
C PHE A 148 -17.43 -13.62 3.04
N LEU A 149 -18.67 -13.14 2.93
CA LEU A 149 -19.17 -12.02 3.73
C LEU A 149 -19.08 -12.29 5.24
N ALA A 150 -19.41 -13.52 5.66
CA ALA A 150 -19.32 -13.91 7.08
C ALA A 150 -17.88 -13.96 7.58
N SER A 151 -16.88 -14.18 6.71
CA SER A 151 -15.46 -14.17 7.07
C SER A 151 -14.87 -12.77 7.21
N ARG A 152 -15.57 -11.73 6.75
CA ARG A 152 -15.18 -10.33 6.74
C ARG A 152 -16.23 -9.44 7.42
N PRO A 153 -16.32 -9.46 8.76
CA PRO A 153 -17.34 -8.71 9.47
C PRO A 153 -17.11 -7.20 9.33
N LYS A 154 -18.16 -6.45 9.07
CA LYS A 154 -18.13 -4.97 8.93
C LYS A 154 -17.43 -4.25 10.09
N LYS A 155 -17.41 -4.89 11.26
CA LYS A 155 -16.73 -4.37 12.44
C LYS A 155 -15.23 -4.18 12.21
N TRP A 156 -14.58 -5.04 11.44
CA TRP A 156 -13.14 -4.94 11.17
C TRP A 156 -12.78 -3.67 10.41
N GLU A 157 -13.60 -3.28 9.44
CA GLU A 157 -13.44 -2.01 8.71
C GLU A 157 -13.71 -0.82 9.64
N ASN A 158 -14.81 -0.84 10.40
CA ASN A 158 -15.15 0.22 11.32
C ASN A 158 -14.09 0.44 12.42
N ASP A 159 -13.56 -0.64 12.98
CA ASP A 159 -12.50 -0.57 13.99
C ASP A 159 -11.19 -0.04 13.40
N ALA A 160 -10.85 -0.43 12.18
CA ALA A 160 -9.68 0.08 11.46
C ALA A 160 -9.79 1.60 11.20
N ILE A 161 -10.96 2.06 10.74
CA ILE A 161 -11.22 3.48 10.52
C ILE A 161 -11.15 4.24 11.85
N ALA A 162 -11.75 3.71 12.92
CA ALA A 162 -11.69 4.32 14.24
C ALA A 162 -10.26 4.46 14.76
N LEU A 163 -9.42 3.43 14.57
CA LEU A 163 -8.01 3.46 14.90
C LEU A 163 -7.28 4.57 14.11
N MET A 164 -7.51 4.68 12.81
CA MET A 164 -6.85 5.70 12.00
C MET A 164 -7.28 7.12 12.37
N VAL A 165 -8.55 7.33 12.71
CA VAL A 165 -9.04 8.63 13.23
C VAL A 165 -8.37 8.97 14.57
N GLU A 166 -8.18 7.99 15.45
CA GLU A 166 -7.45 8.17 16.71
C GLU A 166 -5.98 8.57 16.43
N MET A 167 -5.30 7.83 15.56
CA MET A 167 -3.90 8.11 15.19
C MET A 167 -3.74 9.52 14.59
N ALA A 168 -4.64 9.93 13.68
CA ALA A 168 -4.60 11.25 13.09
C ALA A 168 -4.82 12.37 14.15
N ARG A 169 -5.72 12.15 15.12
CA ARG A 169 -5.93 13.10 16.22
C ARG A 169 -4.71 13.18 17.14
N GLU A 170 -4.09 12.06 17.46
CA GLU A 170 -2.85 12.02 18.26
C GLU A 170 -1.71 12.76 17.54
N SER A 171 -1.55 12.56 16.24
CA SER A 171 -0.53 13.21 15.41
C SER A 171 -0.75 14.73 15.40
N LYS A 172 -1.96 15.16 15.06
CA LYS A 172 -2.33 16.59 15.07
C LYS A 172 -2.12 17.26 16.42
N ALA A 173 -2.42 16.58 17.51
CA ALA A 173 -2.21 17.10 18.88
C ALA A 173 -0.72 17.30 19.21
N LYS A 174 0.18 16.61 18.51
CA LYS A 174 1.64 16.78 18.62
C LYS A 174 2.21 17.82 17.65
N GLY A 175 1.37 18.36 16.76
CA GLY A 175 1.77 19.33 15.74
C GLY A 175 2.23 18.71 14.42
N ASP A 176 1.99 17.42 14.23
CA ASP A 176 2.25 16.72 12.97
C ASP A 176 0.96 16.75 12.14
N ASP A 177 0.89 17.56 11.09
CA ASP A 177 -0.24 17.56 10.14
C ASP A 177 -0.03 16.41 9.13
N CYS A 178 -0.72 15.29 9.38
CA CYS A 178 -0.81 14.11 8.49
C CYS A 178 -2.26 13.87 8.06
#